data_4f9e08694a813f670e7f689b41ea708e
#
_entry.id   4f9e08694a813f670e7f689b41ea708e
#
_cell.length_a   1.000
_cell.length_b   1.000
_cell.length_c   1.000
_cell.angle_alpha   90.00
_cell.angle_beta   90.00
_cell.angle_gamma   90.00
#
_symmetry.space_group_name_H-M   'P 1'
#
loop_
_entity.id
_entity.type
_entity.pdbx_description
1 polymer ?
#
loop_
_entity_poly.entity_id
_entity_poly.type
_entity_poly.pdbx_seq_one_letter_code
_entity_poly.pdbx_strand_id
1 'polypeptide(L)'
;MTSSPTGGSAPGEGRYGEDLFAPEDPREAERIDAAALVYDPVTTRRLRALGVGPGSRCLEVGAGTGTVARWLLEEAGVDEVVALDRDTGALDALRTPGLRVITADLTDETLRPGGFDLIHARFVLMHLPQRRRIITRLAGWLNPGGRLVLGDALEVPDALDSSSAYRRTMDAMWRALRSTIGTDISCVPAYPHFLREEGLHDVAAELFSPPLVAGSPLALFWAETWSRMRPALEATGLVDAAVVDEALAYLASPRLAELGPGMVMAWGQRD
;
A
#
# COMPACT_ATOMS: atom_id res chain seq x y z
N MET A 1 41.78 13.27 12.91
CA MET A 1 40.39 13.45 12.48
C MET A 1 39.95 12.14 11.86
N THR A 2 39.33 11.30 12.64
CA THR A 2 38.83 9.99 12.24
C THR A 2 37.37 10.12 11.82
N SER A 3 37.12 9.94 10.54
CA SER A 3 35.76 9.89 9.99
C SER A 3 35.11 8.60 10.50
N SER A 4 34.00 8.75 11.25
CA SER A 4 33.14 7.63 11.62
C SER A 4 32.45 7.07 10.37
N PRO A 5 32.35 5.75 10.21
CA PRO A 5 31.59 5.15 9.12
C PRO A 5 30.09 5.40 9.41
N THR A 6 29.38 5.90 8.41
CA THR A 6 27.92 5.95 8.36
C THR A 6 27.36 4.54 8.57
N GLY A 7 26.65 4.35 9.67
CA GLY A 7 26.00 3.09 9.99
C GLY A 7 24.95 2.75 8.93
N GLY A 8 25.24 1.74 8.12
CA GLY A 8 24.21 1.10 7.28
C GLY A 8 23.26 0.34 8.20
N SER A 9 21.97 0.58 8.05
CA SER A 9 20.92 -0.19 8.71
C SER A 9 21.05 -1.67 8.37
N ALA A 10 20.65 -2.56 9.28
CA ALA A 10 20.65 -3.99 8.97
C ALA A 10 19.62 -4.27 7.84
N PRO A 11 19.79 -5.35 7.06
CA PRO A 11 18.88 -5.68 5.97
C PRO A 11 17.43 -5.76 6.44
N GLY A 12 16.51 -5.01 5.78
CA GLY A 12 15.09 -4.97 6.10
C GLY A 12 14.69 -4.05 7.26
N GLU A 13 15.62 -3.26 7.82
CA GLU A 13 15.35 -2.27 8.87
C GLU A 13 15.08 -0.86 8.33
N GLY A 14 15.28 -0.66 7.04
CA GLY A 14 14.93 0.59 6.37
C GLY A 14 13.42 0.84 6.36
N ARG A 15 13.04 2.06 6.01
CA ARG A 15 11.63 2.50 6.04
C ARG A 15 11.20 3.05 4.69
N TYR A 16 9.97 2.73 4.30
CA TYR A 16 9.30 3.40 3.20
C TYR A 16 9.23 4.91 3.48
N GLY A 17 9.53 5.73 2.49
CA GLY A 17 9.56 7.19 2.65
C GLY A 17 10.87 7.76 3.20
N GLU A 18 11.77 6.93 3.74
CA GLU A 18 13.10 7.35 4.22
C GLU A 18 14.20 6.79 3.34
N ASP A 19 14.24 5.47 3.18
CA ASP A 19 15.29 4.78 2.40
C ASP A 19 14.88 4.55 0.94
N LEU A 20 13.56 4.49 0.67
CA LEU A 20 12.98 4.42 -0.67
C LEU A 20 11.77 5.36 -0.73
N PHE A 21 11.58 6.00 -1.88
CA PHE A 21 10.38 6.81 -2.18
C PHE A 21 10.22 8.02 -1.26
N ALA A 22 11.28 8.83 -1.13
CA ALA A 22 11.26 10.05 -0.31
C ALA A 22 10.05 10.94 -0.66
N PRO A 23 9.24 11.34 0.34
CA PRO A 23 8.00 12.10 0.12
C PRO A 23 8.24 13.52 -0.40
N GLU A 24 9.44 14.07 -0.20
CA GLU A 24 9.84 15.38 -0.71
C GLU A 24 10.06 15.40 -2.23
N ASP A 25 10.18 14.21 -2.88
CA ASP A 25 10.20 14.13 -4.35
C ASP A 25 8.78 14.37 -4.89
N PRO A 26 8.54 15.47 -5.64
CA PRO A 26 7.19 15.79 -6.15
C PRO A 26 6.56 14.67 -6.98
N ARG A 27 7.39 13.80 -7.60
CA ARG A 27 6.93 12.65 -8.38
C ARG A 27 6.35 11.53 -7.52
N GLU A 28 6.59 11.54 -6.19
CA GLU A 28 6.04 10.50 -5.31
C GLU A 28 4.51 10.59 -5.23
N ALA A 29 3.97 11.79 -5.07
CA ALA A 29 2.52 12.00 -5.08
C ALA A 29 1.90 11.55 -6.42
N GLU A 30 2.50 11.93 -7.55
CA GLU A 30 2.04 11.52 -8.88
C GLU A 30 2.09 9.99 -9.06
N ARG A 31 3.13 9.33 -8.53
CA ARG A 31 3.26 7.87 -8.56
C ARG A 31 2.17 7.20 -7.73
N ILE A 32 1.91 7.68 -6.51
CA ILE A 32 0.84 7.17 -5.63
C ILE A 32 -0.52 7.37 -6.30
N ASP A 33 -0.79 8.54 -6.89
CA ASP A 33 -2.04 8.84 -7.57
C ASP A 33 -2.25 7.96 -8.82
N ALA A 34 -1.19 7.61 -9.55
CA ALA A 34 -1.29 6.66 -10.65
C ALA A 34 -1.76 5.28 -10.18
N ALA A 35 -1.29 4.80 -9.02
CA ALA A 35 -1.82 3.58 -8.42
C ALA A 35 -3.27 3.76 -7.91
N ALA A 36 -3.58 4.92 -7.31
CA ALA A 36 -4.93 5.22 -6.84
C ALA A 36 -5.96 5.15 -7.97
N LEU A 37 -5.67 5.69 -9.15
CA LEU A 37 -6.55 5.58 -10.33
C LEU A 37 -6.95 4.14 -10.67
N VAL A 38 -6.11 3.17 -10.34
CA VAL A 38 -6.36 1.75 -10.62
C VAL A 38 -7.11 1.07 -9.48
N TYR A 39 -6.72 1.33 -8.24
CA TYR A 39 -7.20 0.57 -7.08
C TYR A 39 -8.34 1.24 -6.31
N ASP A 40 -8.52 2.57 -6.41
CA ASP A 40 -9.62 3.28 -5.74
C ASP A 40 -10.99 2.80 -6.20
N PRO A 41 -11.28 2.56 -7.50
CA PRO A 41 -12.60 2.10 -7.90
C PRO A 41 -13.02 0.76 -7.26
N VAL A 42 -12.05 -0.13 -7.04
CA VAL A 42 -12.29 -1.43 -6.39
C VAL A 42 -12.46 -1.26 -4.89
N THR A 43 -11.59 -0.46 -4.27
CA THR A 43 -11.64 -0.13 -2.85
C THR A 43 -12.97 0.53 -2.49
N THR A 44 -13.34 1.60 -3.18
CA THR A 44 -14.55 2.37 -2.90
C THR A 44 -15.83 1.56 -3.14
N ARG A 45 -15.86 0.72 -4.19
CA ARG A 45 -16.94 -0.24 -4.42
C ARG A 45 -17.09 -1.19 -3.23
N ARG A 46 -15.99 -1.73 -2.71
CA ARG A 46 -16.03 -2.66 -1.57
C ARG A 46 -16.47 -1.95 -0.30
N LEU A 47 -15.92 -0.80 0.02
CA LEU A 47 -16.29 -0.04 1.20
C LEU A 47 -17.79 0.31 1.19
N ARG A 48 -18.31 0.74 0.03
CA ARG A 48 -19.74 0.99 -0.15
C ARG A 48 -20.59 -0.28 0.07
N ALA A 49 -20.16 -1.42 -0.47
CA ALA A 49 -20.85 -2.70 -0.28
C ALA A 49 -20.81 -3.20 1.17
N LEU A 50 -19.85 -2.75 1.98
CA LEU A 50 -19.78 -2.99 3.42
C LEU A 50 -20.64 -2.03 4.25
N GLY A 51 -21.38 -1.13 3.61
CA GLY A 51 -22.32 -0.22 4.28
C GLY A 51 -21.68 1.04 4.87
N VAL A 52 -20.51 1.42 4.40
CA VAL A 52 -19.84 2.68 4.80
C VAL A 52 -20.67 3.87 4.26
N GLY A 53 -21.00 4.82 5.12
CA GLY A 53 -21.82 5.96 4.77
C GLY A 53 -22.09 6.91 5.96
N PRO A 54 -23.15 7.74 5.88
CA PRO A 54 -23.50 8.72 6.92
C PRO A 54 -23.59 8.09 8.32
N GLY A 55 -23.14 8.82 9.33
CA GLY A 55 -23.05 8.34 10.70
C GLY A 55 -21.79 7.53 11.01
N SER A 56 -20.97 7.20 10.01
CA SER A 56 -19.71 6.46 10.22
C SER A 56 -18.57 7.39 10.59
N ARG A 57 -17.73 6.92 11.51
CA ARG A 57 -16.43 7.47 11.84
C ARG A 57 -15.34 6.54 11.34
N CYS A 58 -14.50 7.02 10.41
CA CYS A 58 -13.54 6.20 9.69
C CYS A 58 -12.10 6.52 10.04
N LEU A 59 -11.23 5.50 10.06
CA LEU A 59 -9.78 5.65 10.11
C LEU A 59 -9.20 5.16 8.78
N GLU A 60 -8.51 6.04 8.07
CA GLU A 60 -7.68 5.71 6.93
C GLU A 60 -6.23 5.63 7.36
N VAL A 61 -5.64 4.45 7.32
CA VAL A 61 -4.27 4.17 7.75
C VAL A 61 -3.35 4.14 6.54
N GLY A 62 -2.25 4.91 6.59
CA GLY A 62 -1.38 5.11 5.44
C GLY A 62 -2.12 5.87 4.34
N ALA A 63 -2.68 7.02 4.70
CA ALA A 63 -3.60 7.76 3.84
C ALA A 63 -2.96 8.33 2.56
N GLY A 64 -1.62 8.45 2.52
CA GLY A 64 -0.87 8.91 1.35
C GLY A 64 -1.35 10.27 0.84
N THR A 65 -1.81 10.33 -0.41
CA THR A 65 -2.37 11.56 -1.02
C THR A 65 -3.83 11.83 -0.63
N GLY A 66 -4.46 10.94 0.15
CA GLY A 66 -5.79 11.13 0.72
C GLY A 66 -6.96 10.86 -0.23
N THR A 67 -6.75 10.15 -1.33
CA THR A 67 -7.82 9.88 -2.32
C THR A 67 -8.98 9.12 -1.72
N VAL A 68 -8.72 8.09 -0.91
CA VAL A 68 -9.77 7.31 -0.22
C VAL A 68 -10.40 8.14 0.90
N ALA A 69 -9.61 8.90 1.68
CA ALA A 69 -10.15 9.77 2.73
C ALA A 69 -11.11 10.82 2.17
N ARG A 70 -10.75 11.44 1.05
CA ARG A 70 -11.62 12.38 0.33
C ARG A 70 -12.91 11.72 -0.15
N TRP A 71 -12.79 10.53 -0.79
CA TRP A 71 -13.95 9.78 -1.25
C TRP A 71 -14.92 9.43 -0.10
N LEU A 72 -14.39 9.02 1.05
CA LEU A 72 -15.20 8.72 2.25
C LEU A 72 -16.04 9.93 2.66
N LEU A 73 -15.46 11.13 2.67
CA LEU A 73 -16.15 12.36 3.06
C LEU A 73 -17.12 12.86 1.99
N GLU A 74 -16.66 12.96 0.74
CA GLU A 74 -17.41 13.67 -0.32
C GLU A 74 -18.44 12.78 -1.02
N GLU A 75 -18.16 11.48 -1.18
CA GLU A 75 -19.03 10.58 -1.94
C GLU A 75 -19.74 9.54 -1.07
N ALA A 76 -19.08 8.98 -0.05
CA ALA A 76 -19.73 8.07 0.89
C ALA A 76 -20.52 8.84 1.96
N GLY A 77 -20.15 10.11 2.21
CA GLY A 77 -20.89 10.99 3.12
C GLY A 77 -20.68 10.63 4.60
N VAL A 78 -19.50 10.09 4.95
CA VAL A 78 -19.17 9.79 6.36
C VAL A 78 -18.98 11.10 7.15
N ASP A 79 -19.23 11.07 8.45
CA ASP A 79 -19.21 12.28 9.28
C ASP A 79 -17.78 12.74 9.62
N GLU A 80 -16.88 11.79 9.85
CA GLU A 80 -15.49 12.07 10.20
C GLU A 80 -14.56 11.01 9.59
N VAL A 81 -13.47 11.50 8.98
CA VAL A 81 -12.32 10.67 8.60
C VAL A 81 -11.10 11.12 9.37
N VAL A 82 -10.48 10.20 10.10
CA VAL A 82 -9.14 10.36 10.63
C VAL A 82 -8.16 9.77 9.61
N ALA A 83 -7.37 10.61 8.97
CA ALA A 83 -6.30 10.20 8.06
C ALA A 83 -4.99 10.13 8.84
N LEU A 84 -4.42 8.93 8.96
CA LEU A 84 -3.18 8.69 9.67
C LEU A 84 -2.10 8.31 8.66
N ASP A 85 -1.01 9.08 8.67
CA ASP A 85 0.18 8.77 7.89
C ASP A 85 1.43 9.23 8.63
N ARG A 86 2.58 8.74 8.25
CA ARG A 86 3.88 9.24 8.73
C ARG A 86 4.25 10.57 8.07
N ASP A 87 3.88 10.73 6.80
CA ASP A 87 3.98 11.97 6.07
C ASP A 87 2.58 12.47 5.68
N THR A 88 2.24 13.63 6.18
CA THR A 88 0.92 14.24 5.96
C THR A 88 0.97 15.48 5.05
N GLY A 89 2.10 15.75 4.42
CA GLY A 89 2.27 16.95 3.58
C GLY A 89 1.23 17.06 2.47
N ALA A 90 0.87 15.94 1.82
CA ALA A 90 -0.18 15.91 0.80
C ALA A 90 -1.59 16.08 1.41
N LEU A 91 -1.81 15.57 2.64
CA LEU A 91 -3.10 15.65 3.33
C LEU A 91 -3.40 17.05 3.85
N ASP A 92 -2.39 17.82 4.24
CA ASP A 92 -2.53 19.19 4.72
C ASP A 92 -3.10 20.13 3.65
N ALA A 93 -2.93 19.78 2.36
CA ALA A 93 -3.53 20.47 1.24
C ALA A 93 -5.04 20.17 1.07
N LEU A 94 -5.52 19.06 1.62
CA LEU A 94 -6.92 18.63 1.57
C LEU A 94 -7.72 19.36 2.67
N ARG A 95 -8.24 20.55 2.35
CA ARG A 95 -9.09 21.31 3.29
C ARG A 95 -10.55 20.85 3.22
N THR A 96 -10.81 19.58 3.54
CA THR A 96 -12.15 18.99 3.48
C THR A 96 -12.77 18.98 4.88
N PRO A 97 -13.98 19.52 5.08
CA PRO A 97 -14.70 19.39 6.35
C PRO A 97 -14.85 17.93 6.77
N GLY A 98 -14.67 17.64 8.06
CA GLY A 98 -14.71 16.27 8.58
C GLY A 98 -13.39 15.50 8.49
N LEU A 99 -12.36 16.05 7.83
CA LEU A 99 -11.03 15.46 7.79
C LEU A 99 -10.22 15.87 9.03
N ARG A 100 -9.74 14.89 9.75
CA ARG A 100 -8.73 15.07 10.81
C ARG A 100 -7.45 14.33 10.43
N VAL A 101 -6.34 15.04 10.34
CA VAL A 101 -5.04 14.47 10.01
C VAL A 101 -4.25 14.16 11.28
N ILE A 102 -3.62 12.99 11.32
CA ILE A 102 -2.69 12.58 12.37
C ILE A 102 -1.37 12.19 11.72
N THR A 103 -0.33 12.97 11.98
CA THR A 103 1.04 12.60 11.61
C THR A 103 1.60 11.69 12.69
N ALA A 104 1.70 10.39 12.41
CA ALA A 104 2.23 9.43 13.38
C ALA A 104 2.74 8.16 12.68
N ASP A 105 3.70 7.51 13.34
CA ASP A 105 4.13 6.16 12.96
C ASP A 105 3.15 5.13 13.54
N LEU A 106 2.59 4.29 12.66
CA LEU A 106 1.68 3.22 13.08
C LEU A 106 2.33 2.22 14.03
N THR A 107 3.64 2.15 14.08
CA THR A 107 4.39 1.31 15.03
C THR A 107 4.47 1.91 16.44
N ASP A 108 4.12 3.19 16.63
CA ASP A 108 4.06 3.81 17.96
C ASP A 108 2.95 3.16 18.80
N GLU A 109 3.36 2.44 19.83
CA GLU A 109 2.46 1.70 20.73
C GLU A 109 1.63 2.62 21.65
N THR A 110 1.98 3.89 21.74
CA THR A 110 1.24 4.86 22.55
C THR A 110 0.05 5.48 21.80
N LEU A 111 -0.02 5.29 20.49
CA LEU A 111 -1.06 5.84 19.64
C LEU A 111 -2.46 5.33 20.05
N ARG A 112 -3.38 6.26 20.27
CA ARG A 112 -4.77 6.00 20.68
C ARG A 112 -5.71 6.95 19.92
N PRO A 113 -6.03 6.67 18.65
CA PRO A 113 -6.80 7.60 17.82
C PRO A 113 -8.30 7.62 18.15
N GLY A 114 -8.78 6.67 18.94
CA GLY A 114 -10.20 6.53 19.34
C GLY A 114 -10.86 5.30 18.71
N GLY A 115 -12.19 5.21 18.83
CA GLY A 115 -13.00 4.13 18.24
C GLY A 115 -13.51 4.49 16.84
N PHE A 116 -13.67 3.48 15.97
CA PHE A 116 -14.05 3.66 14.57
C PHE A 116 -15.07 2.62 14.12
N ASP A 117 -15.94 3.03 13.21
CA ASP A 117 -16.93 2.15 12.55
C ASP A 117 -16.33 1.49 11.30
N LEU A 118 -15.30 2.13 10.72
CA LEU A 118 -14.46 1.58 9.68
C LEU A 118 -13.00 1.89 9.97
N ILE A 119 -12.14 0.89 9.83
CA ILE A 119 -10.69 1.07 9.69
C ILE A 119 -10.28 0.48 8.36
N HIS A 120 -9.66 1.29 7.51
CA HIS A 120 -9.13 0.86 6.22
C HIS A 120 -7.61 1.09 6.17
N ALA A 121 -6.89 0.12 5.62
CA ALA A 121 -5.45 0.23 5.34
C ALA A 121 -5.16 -0.42 3.99
N ARG A 122 -4.48 0.30 3.09
CA ARG A 122 -4.13 -0.22 1.76
C ARG A 122 -2.68 0.07 1.41
N PHE A 123 -1.95 -0.98 1.01
CA PHE A 123 -0.53 -0.95 0.68
C PHE A 123 0.36 -0.43 1.83
N VAL A 124 0.01 -0.83 3.07
CA VAL A 124 0.69 -0.40 4.29
C VAL A 124 1.30 -1.58 5.04
N LEU A 125 0.48 -2.58 5.39
CA LEU A 125 0.90 -3.62 6.34
C LEU A 125 1.96 -4.54 5.75
N MET A 126 1.99 -4.70 4.44
CA MET A 126 3.05 -5.44 3.76
C MET A 126 4.44 -4.86 4.00
N HIS A 127 4.56 -3.57 4.31
CA HIS A 127 5.82 -2.88 4.60
C HIS A 127 6.22 -2.91 6.09
N LEU A 128 5.36 -3.45 6.96
CA LEU A 128 5.58 -3.42 8.41
C LEU A 128 5.91 -4.82 8.94
N PRO A 129 7.12 -5.06 9.45
CA PRO A 129 7.47 -6.35 10.07
C PRO A 129 6.53 -6.73 11.22
N GLN A 130 6.04 -5.73 11.99
CA GLN A 130 5.16 -5.91 13.14
C GLN A 130 3.67 -6.04 12.77
N ARG A 131 3.33 -6.32 11.50
CA ARG A 131 1.96 -6.30 10.95
C ARG A 131 0.93 -7.07 11.78
N ARG A 132 1.29 -8.22 12.33
CA ARG A 132 0.40 -8.99 13.21
C ARG A 132 -0.05 -8.19 14.42
N ARG A 133 0.91 -7.60 15.14
CA ARG A 133 0.65 -6.76 16.33
C ARG A 133 -0.15 -5.51 15.97
N ILE A 134 0.11 -4.95 14.79
CA ILE A 134 -0.64 -3.81 14.29
C ILE A 134 -2.08 -4.21 13.97
N ILE A 135 -2.34 -5.36 13.33
CA ILE A 135 -3.70 -5.86 13.07
C ILE A 135 -4.47 -6.02 14.38
N THR A 136 -3.86 -6.59 15.42
CA THR A 136 -4.47 -6.69 16.76
C THR A 136 -4.88 -5.31 17.30
N ARG A 137 -4.01 -4.30 17.15
CA ARG A 137 -4.33 -2.94 17.60
C ARG A 137 -5.44 -2.29 16.78
N LEU A 138 -5.42 -2.45 15.46
CA LEU A 138 -6.47 -1.94 14.59
C LEU A 138 -7.82 -2.57 14.93
N ALA A 139 -7.88 -3.89 15.13
CA ALA A 139 -9.09 -4.57 15.58
C ALA A 139 -9.57 -4.04 16.94
N GLY A 140 -8.64 -3.74 17.86
CA GLY A 140 -8.95 -3.15 19.16
C GLY A 140 -9.50 -1.72 19.10
N TRP A 141 -9.29 -0.99 18.02
CA TRP A 141 -9.83 0.36 17.81
C TRP A 141 -11.20 0.39 17.13
N LEU A 142 -11.75 -0.76 16.74
CA LEU A 142 -13.11 -0.81 16.19
C LEU A 142 -14.16 -0.58 17.28
N ASN A 143 -15.21 0.14 16.94
CA ASN A 143 -16.45 0.13 17.70
C ASN A 143 -17.17 -1.23 17.55
N PRO A 144 -18.09 -1.60 18.47
CA PRO A 144 -19.01 -2.71 18.21
C PRO A 144 -19.73 -2.54 16.87
N GLY A 145 -19.75 -3.58 16.04
CA GLY A 145 -20.27 -3.52 14.67
C GLY A 145 -19.31 -2.91 13.64
N GLY A 146 -18.19 -2.37 14.06
CA GLY A 146 -17.18 -1.76 13.19
C GLY A 146 -16.45 -2.79 12.32
N ARG A 147 -15.87 -2.33 11.21
CA ARG A 147 -15.18 -3.19 10.24
C ARG A 147 -13.72 -2.80 10.04
N LEU A 148 -12.87 -3.82 9.98
CA LEU A 148 -11.48 -3.68 9.55
C LEU A 148 -11.34 -4.20 8.11
N VAL A 149 -10.78 -3.36 7.23
CA VAL A 149 -10.54 -3.68 5.82
C VAL A 149 -9.05 -3.50 5.52
N LEU A 150 -8.40 -4.57 5.08
CA LEU A 150 -6.97 -4.62 4.78
C LEU A 150 -6.78 -4.92 3.29
N GLY A 151 -6.02 -4.09 2.59
CA GLY A 151 -5.72 -4.25 1.17
C GLY A 151 -4.22 -4.18 0.91
N ASP A 152 -3.59 -5.28 0.46
CA ASP A 152 -2.16 -5.26 0.13
C ASP A 152 -1.85 -6.07 -1.13
N ALA A 153 -0.65 -5.86 -1.67
CA ALA A 153 -0.24 -6.45 -2.93
C ALA A 153 -0.10 -7.97 -2.85
N LEU A 154 -0.49 -8.63 -3.91
CA LEU A 154 -0.25 -10.05 -4.14
C LEU A 154 0.39 -10.23 -5.52
N GLU A 155 1.40 -11.08 -5.58
CA GLU A 155 1.95 -11.50 -6.86
C GLU A 155 1.01 -12.54 -7.48
N VAL A 156 0.50 -12.22 -8.67
CA VAL A 156 -0.32 -13.15 -9.45
C VAL A 156 0.63 -13.97 -10.31
N PRO A 157 0.55 -15.32 -10.29
CA PRO A 157 1.33 -16.13 -11.20
C PRO A 157 1.02 -15.73 -12.64
N ASP A 158 2.05 -15.37 -13.39
CA ASP A 158 1.93 -15.06 -14.81
C ASP A 158 2.33 -16.27 -15.67
N ALA A 159 1.95 -16.21 -16.93
CA ALA A 159 2.33 -17.21 -17.94
C ALA A 159 3.62 -16.83 -18.68
N LEU A 160 4.27 -15.73 -18.29
CA LEU A 160 5.50 -15.27 -18.93
C LEU A 160 6.68 -16.15 -18.59
N ASP A 161 7.58 -16.22 -19.55
CA ASP A 161 8.89 -16.81 -19.32
C ASP A 161 9.61 -16.06 -18.18
N SER A 162 9.99 -16.80 -17.15
CA SER A 162 10.75 -16.29 -16.02
C SER A 162 12.08 -15.61 -16.43
N SER A 163 12.57 -15.85 -17.63
CA SER A 163 13.75 -15.19 -18.19
C SER A 163 13.47 -13.81 -18.79
N SER A 164 12.19 -13.39 -18.97
CA SER A 164 11.86 -12.08 -19.52
C SER A 164 12.42 -10.95 -18.66
N ALA A 165 12.84 -9.86 -19.28
CA ALA A 165 13.34 -8.68 -18.57
C ALA A 165 12.30 -8.11 -17.62
N TYR A 166 11.00 -8.11 -18.01
CA TYR A 166 9.88 -7.71 -17.17
C TYR A 166 9.82 -8.54 -15.88
N ARG A 167 9.79 -9.88 -16.00
CA ARG A 167 9.69 -10.78 -14.84
C ARG A 167 10.89 -10.66 -13.93
N ARG A 168 12.10 -10.67 -14.48
CA ARG A 168 13.34 -10.50 -13.72
C ARG A 168 13.38 -9.18 -12.95
N THR A 169 12.89 -8.09 -13.56
CA THR A 169 12.84 -6.77 -12.91
C THR A 169 11.79 -6.75 -11.80
N MET A 170 10.64 -7.40 -11.99
CA MET A 170 9.62 -7.55 -10.95
C MET A 170 10.16 -8.35 -9.75
N ASP A 171 10.85 -9.47 -10.00
CA ASP A 171 11.47 -10.29 -8.95
C ASP A 171 12.57 -9.51 -8.20
N ALA A 172 13.40 -8.76 -8.94
CA ALA A 172 14.42 -7.88 -8.35
C ALA A 172 13.77 -6.81 -7.47
N MET A 173 12.66 -6.22 -7.89
CA MET A 173 11.92 -5.22 -7.11
C MET A 173 11.41 -5.81 -5.78
N TRP A 174 10.72 -6.94 -5.80
CA TRP A 174 10.25 -7.56 -4.56
C TRP A 174 11.40 -7.94 -3.63
N ARG A 175 12.53 -8.42 -4.19
CA ARG A 175 13.74 -8.70 -3.42
C ARG A 175 14.32 -7.42 -2.83
N ALA A 176 14.47 -6.35 -3.61
CA ALA A 176 14.98 -5.07 -3.15
C ALA A 176 14.10 -4.48 -2.04
N LEU A 177 12.78 -4.43 -2.23
CA LEU A 177 11.83 -3.97 -1.22
C LEU A 177 11.94 -4.78 0.08
N ARG A 178 12.06 -6.11 -0.01
CA ARG A 178 12.23 -6.97 1.16
C ARG A 178 13.55 -6.70 1.88
N SER A 179 14.65 -6.58 1.15
CA SER A 179 15.98 -6.40 1.76
C SER A 179 16.20 -4.99 2.29
N THR A 180 15.55 -3.96 1.73
CA THR A 180 15.73 -2.57 2.14
C THR A 180 14.77 -2.18 3.25
N ILE A 181 13.45 -2.37 3.04
CA ILE A 181 12.40 -1.86 3.93
C ILE A 181 11.52 -2.96 4.55
N GLY A 182 11.90 -4.22 4.45
CA GLY A 182 11.20 -5.34 5.09
C GLY A 182 9.84 -5.70 4.47
N THR A 183 9.56 -5.26 3.23
CA THR A 183 8.30 -5.59 2.55
C THR A 183 8.14 -7.10 2.41
N ASP A 184 6.99 -7.61 2.81
CA ASP A 184 6.64 -9.01 2.70
C ASP A 184 5.19 -9.20 2.24
N ILE A 185 5.01 -9.50 0.96
CA ILE A 185 3.71 -9.79 0.37
C ILE A 185 3.25 -11.22 0.56
N SER A 186 4.13 -12.12 1.02
CA SER A 186 3.80 -13.54 1.21
C SER A 186 2.78 -13.78 2.33
N CYS A 187 2.64 -12.83 3.25
CA CYS A 187 1.68 -12.88 4.34
C CYS A 187 0.26 -12.44 3.93
N VAL A 188 0.11 -11.74 2.80
CA VAL A 188 -1.17 -11.10 2.40
C VAL A 188 -2.31 -12.11 2.21
N PRO A 189 -2.09 -13.31 1.62
CA PRO A 189 -3.14 -14.33 1.56
C PRO A 189 -3.66 -14.81 2.92
N ALA A 190 -2.89 -14.61 4.00
CA ALA A 190 -3.27 -15.01 5.34
C ALA A 190 -4.12 -13.96 6.08
N TYR A 191 -4.37 -12.78 5.51
CA TYR A 191 -5.17 -11.72 6.15
C TYR A 191 -6.53 -12.20 6.66
N PRO A 192 -7.33 -13.00 5.91
CA PRO A 192 -8.58 -13.52 6.45
C PRO A 192 -8.39 -14.39 7.70
N HIS A 193 -7.30 -15.16 7.77
CA HIS A 193 -6.96 -15.92 8.95
C HIS A 193 -6.59 -15.00 10.13
N PHE A 194 -5.79 -13.98 9.87
CA PHE A 194 -5.41 -13.02 10.90
C PHE A 194 -6.62 -12.26 11.47
N LEU A 195 -7.56 -11.87 10.63
CA LEU A 195 -8.79 -11.21 11.09
C LEU A 195 -9.64 -12.11 11.99
N ARG A 196 -9.73 -13.43 11.68
CA ARG A 196 -10.43 -14.40 12.53
C ARG A 196 -9.74 -14.60 13.87
N GLU A 197 -8.41 -14.62 13.90
CA GLU A 197 -7.66 -14.74 15.16
C GLU A 197 -7.87 -13.53 16.09
N GLU A 198 -8.19 -12.36 15.54
CA GLU A 198 -8.58 -11.18 16.32
C GLU A 198 -10.07 -11.19 16.75
N GLY A 199 -10.79 -12.31 16.53
CA GLY A 199 -12.18 -12.46 16.92
C GLY A 199 -13.17 -11.74 16.00
N LEU A 200 -12.75 -11.31 14.80
CA LEU A 200 -13.68 -10.71 13.86
C LEU A 200 -14.52 -11.79 13.15
N HIS A 201 -15.81 -11.52 12.97
CA HIS A 201 -16.76 -12.36 12.23
C HIS A 201 -17.01 -11.82 10.82
N ASP A 202 -17.84 -12.50 10.02
CA ASP A 202 -18.15 -12.18 8.62
C ASP A 202 -16.89 -11.92 7.77
N VAL A 203 -15.82 -12.67 8.11
CA VAL A 203 -14.54 -12.52 7.45
C VAL A 203 -14.60 -13.09 6.05
N ALA A 204 -14.25 -12.23 5.08
CA ALA A 204 -14.11 -12.61 3.69
C ALA A 204 -12.96 -11.84 3.02
N ALA A 205 -12.63 -12.21 1.79
CA ALA A 205 -11.65 -11.51 0.97
C ALA A 205 -12.00 -11.60 -0.51
N GLU A 206 -11.47 -10.66 -1.28
CA GLU A 206 -11.48 -10.69 -2.74
C GLU A 206 -10.08 -10.38 -3.28
N LEU A 207 -9.80 -10.91 -4.48
CA LEU A 207 -8.60 -10.60 -5.24
C LEU A 207 -8.99 -9.78 -6.47
N PHE A 208 -8.35 -8.65 -6.65
CA PHE A 208 -8.39 -7.86 -7.88
C PHE A 208 -7.02 -7.87 -8.53
N SER A 209 -6.95 -8.21 -9.82
CA SER A 209 -5.74 -8.11 -10.63
C SER A 209 -6.06 -7.21 -11.82
N PRO A 210 -5.46 -6.01 -11.89
CA PRO A 210 -5.72 -5.06 -12.96
C PRO A 210 -5.02 -5.48 -14.26
N PRO A 211 -5.58 -5.13 -15.43
CA PRO A 211 -4.84 -5.25 -16.68
C PRO A 211 -3.65 -4.29 -16.68
N LEU A 212 -2.51 -4.77 -17.15
CA LEU A 212 -1.30 -3.98 -17.35
C LEU A 212 -1.07 -3.85 -18.86
N VAL A 213 -1.38 -2.69 -19.39
CA VAL A 213 -1.26 -2.36 -20.80
C VAL A 213 -0.50 -1.04 -20.98
N ALA A 214 0.12 -0.83 -22.15
CA ALA A 214 0.91 0.36 -22.41
C ALA A 214 0.09 1.65 -22.22
N GLY A 215 0.69 2.64 -21.58
CA GLY A 215 0.05 3.93 -21.31
C GLY A 215 -1.02 3.90 -20.21
N SER A 216 -1.27 2.74 -19.60
CA SER A 216 -2.16 2.69 -18.43
C SER A 216 -1.53 3.35 -17.19
N PRO A 217 -2.34 3.85 -16.25
CA PRO A 217 -1.82 4.39 -14.99
C PRO A 217 -0.92 3.40 -14.26
N LEU A 218 -1.22 2.10 -14.32
CA LEU A 218 -0.41 1.06 -13.69
C LEU A 218 0.95 0.89 -14.38
N ALA A 219 1.02 0.97 -15.70
CA ALA A 219 2.29 0.93 -16.42
C ALA A 219 3.17 2.14 -16.07
N LEU A 220 2.57 3.32 -15.93
CA LEU A 220 3.27 4.53 -15.48
C LEU A 220 3.78 4.39 -14.04
N PHE A 221 2.94 3.86 -13.13
CA PHE A 221 3.33 3.57 -11.75
C PHE A 221 4.55 2.65 -11.68
N TRP A 222 4.57 1.55 -12.44
CA TRP A 222 5.69 0.62 -12.44
C TRP A 222 6.93 1.20 -13.10
N ALA A 223 6.77 1.95 -14.19
CA ALA A 223 7.90 2.61 -14.86
C ALA A 223 8.59 3.61 -13.92
N GLU A 224 7.83 4.45 -13.22
CA GLU A 224 8.39 5.38 -12.24
C GLU A 224 9.00 4.63 -11.04
N THR A 225 8.33 3.62 -10.52
CA THR A 225 8.83 2.78 -9.43
C THR A 225 10.18 2.16 -9.77
N TRP A 226 10.31 1.49 -10.91
CA TRP A 226 11.55 0.84 -11.33
C TRP A 226 12.65 1.85 -11.65
N SER A 227 12.32 2.99 -12.26
CA SER A 227 13.29 4.05 -12.55
C SER A 227 13.92 4.58 -11.26
N ARG A 228 13.11 4.82 -10.23
CA ARG A 228 13.58 5.32 -8.93
C ARG A 228 14.33 4.25 -8.13
N MET A 229 13.91 3.00 -8.24
CA MET A 229 14.54 1.88 -7.56
C MET A 229 15.78 1.33 -8.29
N ARG A 230 16.17 1.86 -9.45
CA ARG A 230 17.25 1.30 -10.29
C ARG A 230 18.49 0.87 -9.49
N PRO A 231 19.10 1.71 -8.63
CA PRO A 231 20.27 1.28 -7.86
C PRO A 231 19.98 0.08 -6.95
N ALA A 232 18.79 0.04 -6.33
CA ALA A 232 18.40 -1.06 -5.46
C ALA A 232 18.07 -2.34 -6.26
N LEU A 233 17.50 -2.21 -7.47
CA LEU A 233 17.28 -3.35 -8.37
C LEU A 233 18.59 -4.02 -8.79
N GLU A 234 19.55 -3.22 -9.25
CA GLU A 234 20.88 -3.70 -9.68
C GLU A 234 21.66 -4.34 -8.50
N ALA A 235 21.54 -3.75 -7.30
CA ALA A 235 22.17 -4.29 -6.10
C ALA A 235 21.65 -5.69 -5.70
N THR A 236 20.49 -6.13 -6.21
CA THR A 236 19.98 -7.50 -5.98
C THR A 236 20.83 -8.56 -6.68
N GLY A 237 21.58 -8.20 -7.73
CA GLY A 237 22.30 -9.12 -8.60
C GLY A 237 21.41 -9.94 -9.55
N LEU A 238 20.09 -9.72 -9.57
CA LEU A 238 19.16 -10.39 -10.48
C LEU A 238 19.07 -9.72 -11.85
N VAL A 239 19.30 -8.42 -11.89
CA VAL A 239 19.23 -7.57 -13.07
C VAL A 239 20.43 -6.64 -13.13
N ASP A 240 20.79 -6.23 -14.34
CA ASP A 240 21.69 -5.13 -14.62
C ASP A 240 20.94 -3.98 -15.29
N ALA A 241 21.63 -2.88 -15.58
CA ALA A 241 21.04 -1.71 -16.22
C ALA A 241 20.33 -2.04 -17.55
N ALA A 242 20.90 -2.93 -18.36
CA ALA A 242 20.34 -3.30 -19.66
C ALA A 242 19.01 -4.04 -19.53
N VAL A 243 18.89 -4.93 -18.54
CA VAL A 243 17.64 -5.66 -18.25
C VAL A 243 16.58 -4.72 -17.74
N VAL A 244 16.91 -3.76 -16.88
CA VAL A 244 15.96 -2.74 -16.40
C VAL A 244 15.49 -1.85 -17.55
N ASP A 245 16.39 -1.44 -18.44
CA ASP A 245 16.03 -0.64 -19.62
C ASP A 245 15.10 -1.40 -20.58
N GLU A 246 15.36 -2.69 -20.80
CA GLU A 246 14.49 -3.55 -21.60
C GLU A 246 13.11 -3.70 -20.95
N ALA A 247 13.04 -3.88 -19.64
CA ALA A 247 11.78 -3.96 -18.91
C ALA A 247 10.98 -2.65 -18.98
N LEU A 248 11.63 -1.50 -18.83
CA LEU A 248 11.01 -0.19 -18.99
C LEU A 248 10.50 0.04 -20.43
N ALA A 249 11.29 -0.36 -21.44
CA ALA A 249 10.87 -0.31 -22.82
C ALA A 249 9.66 -1.22 -23.09
N TYR A 250 9.60 -2.39 -22.43
CA TYR A 250 8.44 -3.28 -22.53
C TYR A 250 7.18 -2.66 -21.92
N LEU A 251 7.27 -1.98 -20.76
CA LEU A 251 6.12 -1.25 -20.16
C LEU A 251 5.56 -0.16 -21.09
N ALA A 252 6.40 0.43 -21.94
CA ALA A 252 5.99 1.42 -22.93
C ALA A 252 5.55 0.81 -24.28
N SER A 253 5.74 -0.50 -24.46
CA SER A 253 5.50 -1.18 -25.74
C SER A 253 4.01 -1.45 -25.96
N PRO A 254 3.47 -1.26 -27.17
CA PRO A 254 2.11 -1.69 -27.51
C PRO A 254 1.89 -3.21 -27.41
N ARG A 255 2.95 -3.99 -27.22
CA ARG A 255 2.88 -5.44 -26.98
C ARG A 255 2.62 -5.79 -25.51
N LEU A 256 2.66 -4.80 -24.60
CA LEU A 256 2.37 -5.03 -23.17
C LEU A 256 0.91 -5.47 -23.01
N ALA A 257 0.70 -6.67 -22.52
CA ALA A 257 -0.61 -7.25 -22.27
C ALA A 257 -0.51 -8.27 -21.12
N GLU A 258 -0.29 -7.76 -19.91
CA GLU A 258 -0.07 -8.57 -18.72
C GLU A 258 -1.19 -8.38 -17.70
N LEU A 259 -1.23 -9.24 -16.71
CA LEU A 259 -1.88 -8.94 -15.43
C LEU A 259 -0.88 -8.21 -14.53
N GLY A 260 -1.30 -7.07 -14.01
CA GLY A 260 -0.52 -6.38 -12.97
C GLY A 260 -0.54 -7.16 -11.65
N PRO A 261 0.36 -6.86 -10.73
CA PRO A 261 0.27 -7.38 -9.38
C PRO A 261 -1.13 -7.18 -8.80
N GLY A 262 -1.67 -8.23 -8.21
CA GLY A 262 -2.99 -8.21 -7.63
C GLY A 262 -3.03 -7.43 -6.32
N MET A 263 -4.25 -7.10 -5.89
CA MET A 263 -4.52 -6.63 -4.54
C MET A 263 -5.52 -7.59 -3.89
N VAL A 264 -5.14 -8.20 -2.79
CA VAL A 264 -6.08 -8.87 -1.90
C VAL A 264 -6.68 -7.83 -0.99
N MET A 265 -8.00 -7.78 -0.93
CA MET A 265 -8.73 -7.00 0.05
C MET A 265 -9.48 -7.97 0.97
N ALA A 266 -9.10 -7.99 2.25
CA ALA A 266 -9.72 -8.80 3.28
C ALA A 266 -10.44 -7.92 4.29
N TRP A 267 -11.58 -8.38 4.81
CA TRP A 267 -12.35 -7.64 5.81
C TRP A 267 -12.96 -8.56 6.84
N GLY A 268 -13.31 -7.98 7.99
CA GLY A 268 -14.05 -8.62 9.07
C GLY A 268 -14.75 -7.59 9.93
N GLN A 269 -15.73 -8.01 10.71
CA GLN A 269 -16.56 -7.18 11.57
C GLN A 269 -16.35 -7.53 13.04
N ARG A 270 -16.34 -6.53 13.93
CA ARG A 270 -16.31 -6.70 15.37
C ARG A 270 -17.73 -6.89 15.91
N ASP A 271 -17.92 -7.80 16.88
CA ASP A 271 -19.16 -7.96 17.65
C ASP A 271 -19.55 -6.69 18.44
#